data_58899663f38de5a8b30f345e7963d8bc
#
_entry.id   58899663f38de5a8b30f345e7963d8bc
#
_cell.length_a   1.000
_cell.length_b   1.000
_cell.length_c   1.000
_cell.angle_alpha   90.00
_cell.angle_beta   90.00
_cell.angle_gamma   90.00
#
_symmetry.space_group_name_H-M   'P 1'
#
loop_
_entity.id
_entity.type
_entity.pdbx_description
1 polymer ?
#
loop_
_entity_poly.entity_id
_entity_poly.type
_entity_poly.pdbx_seq_one_letter_code
_entity_poly.pdbx_strand_id
1 'polypeptide(L)'
;RCTVNDVKAAVYAVRNRTENVENRTNDFSMRPEQKEAVDKTEAYFRSAAAEGYPKFLWNCKMRFGKTFAAYQLAKRMGFKRVLVLTFKPAVVSAWQEDLNTHKDFEGWQFISRTTELTYETADQSRPIVCFGSFQDYLGVDKTTGTIKGRNEWVHTINWDLVIFDEYHFGAWKENAKKLFEQDDEDDYDSENMEQYSRADAYDETWLPITTNHYLYLSGTPFRALNSGEFIEEQIYNWTYSDEQRAKENWQGEHNPYAALPRMVMMTYKIPESIQQIAKQGEYDEFDLNVFFSANGKG
;
A
#
# COMPACT_ATOMS: atom_id res chain seq x y z
N ARG A 1 -4.23 -5.55 40.72
CA ARG A 1 -5.58 -5.91 40.27
C ARG A 1 -5.53 -5.99 38.75
N CYS A 2 -5.79 -7.18 38.17
CA CYS A 2 -5.96 -7.31 36.71
C CYS A 2 -7.22 -6.56 36.28
N THR A 3 -7.14 -5.83 35.20
CA THR A 3 -8.28 -5.20 34.54
C THR A 3 -9.00 -6.19 33.63
N VAL A 4 -10.22 -5.89 33.20
CA VAL A 4 -10.92 -6.70 32.21
C VAL A 4 -10.16 -6.77 30.89
N ASN A 5 -9.42 -5.72 30.55
CA ASN A 5 -8.58 -5.68 29.36
C ASN A 5 -7.37 -6.61 29.47
N ASP A 6 -6.74 -6.70 30.65
CA ASP A 6 -5.64 -7.65 30.89
C ASP A 6 -6.11 -9.09 30.72
N VAL A 7 -7.32 -9.41 31.19
CA VAL A 7 -7.91 -10.75 31.02
C VAL A 7 -8.23 -11.03 29.54
N LYS A 8 -8.82 -10.06 28.82
CA LYS A 8 -9.09 -10.20 27.39
C LYS A 8 -7.78 -10.40 26.59
N ALA A 9 -6.75 -9.60 26.88
CA ALA A 9 -5.45 -9.74 26.25
C ALA A 9 -4.81 -11.11 26.51
N ALA A 10 -4.89 -11.61 27.74
CA ALA A 10 -4.38 -12.93 28.12
C ALA A 10 -5.15 -14.06 27.41
N VAL A 11 -6.48 -14.00 27.38
CA VAL A 11 -7.33 -14.99 26.67
C VAL A 11 -7.02 -14.97 25.17
N TYR A 12 -6.88 -13.80 24.58
CA TYR A 12 -6.54 -13.65 23.16
C TYR A 12 -5.14 -14.18 22.86
N ALA A 13 -4.16 -13.87 23.70
CA ALA A 13 -2.79 -14.38 23.56
C ALA A 13 -2.72 -15.91 23.63
N VAL A 14 -3.53 -16.53 24.51
CA VAL A 14 -3.61 -18.00 24.63
C VAL A 14 -4.28 -18.59 23.39
N ARG A 15 -5.41 -18.03 22.92
CA ARG A 15 -6.10 -18.50 21.72
C ARG A 15 -5.23 -18.39 20.47
N ASN A 16 -4.60 -17.24 20.25
CA ASN A 16 -3.71 -17.07 19.10
C ASN A 16 -2.46 -17.94 19.15
N ARG A 17 -1.97 -18.25 20.36
CA ARG A 17 -0.81 -19.14 20.49
C ARG A 17 -1.16 -20.57 20.08
N THR A 18 -2.38 -21.03 20.33
CA THR A 18 -2.86 -22.33 19.90
C THR A 18 -3.26 -22.37 18.42
N GLU A 19 -3.95 -21.34 17.93
CA GLU A 19 -4.38 -21.28 16.52
C GLU A 19 -3.20 -21.02 15.55
N ASN A 20 -2.22 -20.19 15.92
CA ASN A 20 -1.08 -19.86 15.05
C ASN A 20 -0.02 -20.98 14.95
N VAL A 21 0.09 -21.86 15.94
CA VAL A 21 1.07 -22.96 15.89
C VAL A 21 0.61 -24.08 14.95
N GLU A 22 -0.70 -24.28 14.80
CA GLU A 22 -1.24 -25.37 13.98
C GLU A 22 -1.39 -25.03 12.49
N ASN A 23 -1.45 -23.74 12.10
CA ASN A 23 -1.82 -23.32 10.74
C ASN A 23 -0.70 -22.68 9.91
N ARG A 24 0.52 -22.51 10.44
CA ARG A 24 1.63 -21.93 9.66
C ARG A 24 2.29 -23.01 8.79
N THR A 25 1.74 -23.16 7.60
CA THR A 25 2.17 -24.19 6.63
C THR A 25 3.17 -23.63 5.60
N ASN A 26 3.16 -22.30 5.37
CA ASN A 26 3.98 -21.68 4.35
C ASN A 26 5.41 -21.47 4.85
N ASP A 27 6.39 -21.95 4.07
CA ASP A 27 7.82 -21.82 4.37
C ASP A 27 8.67 -21.48 3.13
N PHE A 28 8.02 -20.95 2.10
CA PHE A 28 8.73 -20.53 0.89
C PHE A 28 9.65 -19.34 1.15
N SER A 29 10.77 -19.32 0.46
CA SER A 29 11.73 -18.23 0.52
C SER A 29 11.39 -17.13 -0.49
N MET A 30 11.95 -15.95 -0.27
CA MET A 30 11.88 -14.85 -1.24
C MET A 30 12.46 -15.27 -2.59
N ARG A 31 11.79 -14.92 -3.67
CA ARG A 31 12.37 -14.99 -5.01
C ARG A 31 13.52 -13.96 -5.16
N PRO A 32 14.43 -14.15 -6.11
CA PRO A 32 15.58 -13.26 -6.27
C PRO A 32 15.24 -11.77 -6.33
N GLU A 33 14.21 -11.40 -7.09
CA GLU A 33 13.75 -10.02 -7.23
C GLU A 33 13.14 -9.46 -5.93
N GLN A 34 12.44 -10.29 -5.17
CA GLN A 34 11.91 -9.88 -3.86
C GLN A 34 13.05 -9.63 -2.88
N LYS A 35 14.04 -10.52 -2.90
CA LYS A 35 15.24 -10.35 -2.08
C LYS A 35 16.00 -9.09 -2.47
N GLU A 36 16.18 -8.83 -3.76
CA GLU A 36 16.83 -7.62 -4.26
C GLU A 36 16.09 -6.35 -3.83
N ALA A 37 14.75 -6.33 -3.94
CA ALA A 37 13.94 -5.20 -3.47
C ALA A 37 14.15 -4.93 -1.97
N VAL A 38 14.13 -5.99 -1.16
CA VAL A 38 14.37 -5.90 0.28
C VAL A 38 15.80 -5.44 0.58
N ASP A 39 16.80 -6.01 -0.10
CA ASP A 39 18.22 -5.66 0.10
C ASP A 39 18.49 -4.18 -0.22
N LYS A 40 17.97 -3.68 -1.35
CA LYS A 40 18.11 -2.28 -1.75
C LYS A 40 17.41 -1.33 -0.76
N THR A 41 16.20 -1.68 -0.35
CA THR A 41 15.43 -0.86 0.59
C THR A 41 16.08 -0.80 1.96
N GLU A 42 16.55 -1.95 2.48
CA GLU A 42 17.26 -2.02 3.75
C GLU A 42 18.55 -1.18 3.71
N ALA A 43 19.35 -1.32 2.65
CA ALA A 43 20.58 -0.56 2.48
C ALA A 43 20.30 0.95 2.45
N TYR A 44 19.27 1.37 1.71
CA TYR A 44 18.85 2.75 1.63
C TYR A 44 18.36 3.28 3.01
N PHE A 45 17.47 2.57 3.68
CA PHE A 45 16.96 2.98 4.99
C PHE A 45 18.07 3.12 6.04
N ARG A 46 19.04 2.23 6.05
CA ARG A 46 20.19 2.31 6.94
C ARG A 46 21.11 3.49 6.62
N SER A 47 21.29 3.85 5.37
CA SER A 47 22.14 4.97 4.96
C SER A 47 21.45 6.32 5.15
N ALA A 48 20.16 6.42 4.88
CA ALA A 48 19.38 7.65 4.89
C ALA A 48 18.80 8.00 6.28
N ALA A 49 18.93 7.12 7.27
CA ALA A 49 18.35 7.30 8.61
C ALA A 49 18.82 8.59 9.31
N ALA A 50 19.96 9.16 8.91
CA ALA A 50 20.50 10.39 9.47
C ALA A 50 19.91 11.67 8.83
N GLU A 51 19.20 11.57 7.71
CA GLU A 51 18.76 12.70 6.88
C GLU A 51 17.27 13.04 7.03
N GLY A 52 16.53 12.32 7.87
CA GLY A 52 15.09 12.53 8.08
C GLY A 52 14.27 11.26 8.02
N TYR A 53 13.11 11.31 7.38
CA TYR A 53 12.20 10.18 7.24
C TYR A 53 12.40 9.50 5.87
N PRO A 54 13.27 8.49 5.75
CA PRO A 54 13.57 7.87 4.48
C PRO A 54 12.34 7.19 3.88
N LYS A 55 12.15 7.40 2.59
CA LYS A 55 11.06 6.84 1.80
C LYS A 55 11.57 6.02 0.64
N PHE A 56 10.88 4.93 0.32
CA PHE A 56 11.24 4.03 -0.76
C PHE A 56 10.00 3.57 -1.54
N LEU A 57 10.11 3.47 -2.85
CA LEU A 57 9.03 3.04 -3.73
C LEU A 57 9.33 1.66 -4.35
N TRP A 58 8.44 0.70 -4.13
CA TRP A 58 8.41 -0.54 -4.91
C TRP A 58 7.41 -0.42 -6.03
N ASN A 59 7.95 -0.19 -7.19
CA ASN A 59 7.22 -0.15 -8.43
C ASN A 59 7.22 -1.54 -9.08
N CYS A 60 6.38 -2.41 -8.57
CA CYS A 60 6.40 -3.82 -8.91
C CYS A 60 5.05 -4.28 -9.42
N LYS A 61 5.08 -5.00 -10.54
CA LYS A 61 3.88 -5.57 -11.17
C LYS A 61 2.99 -6.36 -10.19
N MET A 62 1.75 -6.59 -10.57
CA MET A 62 0.86 -7.50 -9.86
C MET A 62 1.50 -8.89 -9.74
N ARG A 63 1.23 -9.60 -8.62
CA ARG A 63 1.80 -10.91 -8.30
C ARG A 63 3.31 -10.94 -8.05
N PHE A 64 3.92 -9.78 -7.82
CA PHE A 64 5.28 -9.70 -7.29
C PHE A 64 5.39 -10.32 -5.89
N GLY A 65 4.30 -10.32 -5.10
CA GLY A 65 4.32 -10.72 -3.70
C GLY A 65 4.84 -9.60 -2.79
N LYS A 66 4.38 -8.36 -3.07
CA LYS A 66 4.78 -7.16 -2.32
C LYS A 66 4.52 -7.29 -0.83
N THR A 67 3.38 -7.86 -0.43
CA THR A 67 2.98 -8.07 0.97
C THR A 67 4.00 -8.90 1.73
N PHE A 68 4.30 -10.10 1.21
CA PHE A 68 5.30 -10.99 1.81
C PHE A 68 6.68 -10.35 1.88
N ALA A 69 7.13 -9.70 0.79
CA ALA A 69 8.42 -9.04 0.74
C ALA A 69 8.49 -7.85 1.74
N ALA A 70 7.39 -7.09 1.91
CA ALA A 70 7.32 -6.00 2.88
C ALA A 70 7.43 -6.51 4.33
N TYR A 71 6.82 -7.65 4.65
CA TYR A 71 6.99 -8.30 5.94
C TYR A 71 8.44 -8.79 6.15
N GLN A 72 9.07 -9.33 5.11
CA GLN A 72 10.49 -9.73 5.19
C GLN A 72 11.41 -8.52 5.43
N LEU A 73 11.13 -7.39 4.79
CA LEU A 73 11.83 -6.14 5.06
C LEU A 73 11.67 -5.72 6.53
N ALA A 74 10.43 -5.69 7.03
CA ALA A 74 10.14 -5.32 8.41
C ALA A 74 10.84 -6.25 9.41
N LYS A 75 10.85 -7.56 9.14
CA LYS A 75 11.55 -8.56 9.95
C LYS A 75 13.06 -8.31 9.98
N ARG A 76 13.68 -8.08 8.82
CA ARG A 76 15.13 -7.83 8.69
C ARG A 76 15.58 -6.54 9.37
N MET A 77 14.73 -5.51 9.30
CA MET A 77 14.98 -4.23 9.98
C MET A 77 14.71 -4.30 11.49
N GLY A 78 14.09 -5.38 11.98
CA GLY A 78 13.71 -5.51 13.39
C GLY A 78 12.55 -4.62 13.80
N PHE A 79 11.72 -4.21 12.85
CA PHE A 79 10.55 -3.34 13.10
C PHE A 79 9.50 -4.08 13.93
N LYS A 80 8.95 -3.38 14.92
CA LYS A 80 7.91 -3.91 15.81
C LYS A 80 6.54 -3.28 15.59
N ARG A 81 6.49 -2.08 15.05
CA ARG A 81 5.26 -1.32 14.81
C ARG A 81 5.14 -0.96 13.34
N VAL A 82 4.31 -1.70 12.62
CA VAL A 82 4.09 -1.50 11.17
C VAL A 82 2.66 -1.07 10.95
N LEU A 83 2.46 0.03 10.24
CA LEU A 83 1.16 0.52 9.82
C LEU A 83 1.02 0.36 8.32
N VAL A 84 -0.03 -0.31 7.88
CA VAL A 84 -0.38 -0.47 6.46
C VAL A 84 -1.63 0.35 6.16
N LEU A 85 -1.50 1.28 5.23
CA LEU A 85 -2.57 2.16 4.78
C LEU A 85 -2.90 1.91 3.32
N THR A 86 -4.20 1.83 2.99
CA THR A 86 -4.67 1.62 1.63
C THR A 86 -5.96 2.39 1.36
N PHE A 87 -6.22 2.70 0.08
CA PHE A 87 -7.55 3.16 -0.36
C PHE A 87 -8.50 2.00 -0.73
N LYS A 88 -7.97 0.76 -0.80
CA LYS A 88 -8.74 -0.45 -1.17
C LYS A 88 -8.80 -1.44 0.00
N PRO A 89 -9.76 -1.33 0.91
CA PRO A 89 -9.87 -2.23 2.06
C PRO A 89 -9.94 -3.72 1.71
N ALA A 90 -10.36 -4.05 0.49
CA ALA A 90 -10.50 -5.44 0.01
C ALA A 90 -9.17 -6.24 0.02
N VAL A 91 -8.02 -5.57 0.08
CA VAL A 91 -6.71 -6.27 0.12
C VAL A 91 -6.32 -6.74 1.53
N VAL A 92 -7.13 -6.46 2.57
CA VAL A 92 -6.86 -6.86 3.96
C VAL A 92 -6.59 -8.36 4.11
N SER A 93 -7.35 -9.20 3.38
CA SER A 93 -7.19 -10.65 3.46
C SER A 93 -5.81 -11.13 3.02
N ALA A 94 -5.23 -10.54 1.98
CA ALA A 94 -3.88 -10.89 1.51
C ALA A 94 -2.81 -10.54 2.57
N TRP A 95 -2.92 -9.37 3.20
CA TRP A 95 -2.01 -8.96 4.28
C TRP A 95 -2.14 -9.87 5.50
N GLN A 96 -3.36 -10.20 5.90
CA GLN A 96 -3.62 -11.07 7.05
C GLN A 96 -3.17 -12.50 6.79
N GLU A 97 -3.46 -13.04 5.60
CA GLU A 97 -3.13 -14.41 5.23
C GLU A 97 -1.61 -14.63 5.19
N ASP A 98 -0.86 -13.77 4.49
CA ASP A 98 0.60 -13.87 4.42
C ASP A 98 1.23 -13.85 5.83
N LEU A 99 0.75 -12.96 6.71
CA LEU A 99 1.26 -12.87 8.07
C LEU A 99 0.95 -14.12 8.90
N ASN A 100 -0.28 -14.63 8.81
CA ASN A 100 -0.78 -15.70 9.68
C ASN A 100 -0.35 -17.10 9.23
N THR A 101 -0.05 -17.28 7.94
CA THR A 101 0.24 -18.63 7.40
C THR A 101 1.73 -18.90 7.21
N HIS A 102 2.57 -17.88 7.12
CA HIS A 102 4.00 -18.06 6.90
C HIS A 102 4.78 -18.22 8.22
N LYS A 103 5.67 -19.22 8.27
CA LYS A 103 6.47 -19.56 9.45
C LYS A 103 7.40 -18.44 9.92
N ASP A 104 7.89 -17.62 8.98
CA ASP A 104 8.80 -16.51 9.28
C ASP A 104 8.20 -15.44 10.19
N PHE A 105 6.88 -15.35 10.23
CA PHE A 105 6.16 -14.33 11.00
C PHE A 105 5.49 -14.91 12.25
N GLU A 106 6.01 -16.04 12.74
CA GLU A 106 5.54 -16.60 14.00
C GLU A 106 5.67 -15.57 15.13
N GLY A 107 4.59 -15.43 15.88
CA GLY A 107 4.53 -14.46 16.97
C GLY A 107 4.13 -13.05 16.55
N TRP A 108 4.03 -12.73 15.28
CA TRP A 108 3.52 -11.44 14.82
C TRP A 108 2.00 -11.34 15.02
N GLN A 109 1.51 -10.14 15.27
CA GLN A 109 0.11 -9.85 15.55
C GLN A 109 -0.47 -8.97 14.44
N PHE A 110 -1.68 -9.28 13.97
CA PHE A 110 -2.39 -8.52 12.95
C PHE A 110 -3.62 -7.83 13.53
N ILE A 111 -3.74 -6.55 13.31
CA ILE A 111 -4.85 -5.71 13.76
C ILE A 111 -5.52 -5.05 12.56
N SER A 112 -6.81 -5.24 12.43
CA SER A 112 -7.66 -4.59 11.44
C SER A 112 -9.07 -4.40 11.97
N ARG A 113 -9.95 -3.76 11.21
CA ARG A 113 -11.36 -3.63 11.58
C ARG A 113 -12.09 -4.96 11.75
N THR A 114 -11.58 -6.03 11.13
CA THR A 114 -12.20 -7.37 11.12
C THR A 114 -11.63 -8.30 12.17
N THR A 115 -10.57 -7.89 12.87
CA THR A 115 -9.96 -8.67 13.95
C THR A 115 -10.53 -8.29 15.32
N GLU A 116 -10.60 -9.25 16.24
CA GLU A 116 -10.97 -8.97 17.64
C GLU A 116 -9.83 -8.32 18.42
N LEU A 117 -8.58 -8.47 17.95
CA LEU A 117 -7.40 -7.87 18.55
C LEU A 117 -7.40 -6.36 18.30
N THR A 118 -7.20 -5.59 19.35
CA THR A 118 -7.00 -4.14 19.29
C THR A 118 -5.56 -3.79 19.69
N TYR A 119 -5.10 -2.58 19.35
CA TYR A 119 -3.75 -2.15 19.72
C TYR A 119 -3.55 -2.14 21.25
N GLU A 120 -4.57 -1.80 22.00
CA GLU A 120 -4.54 -1.76 23.47
C GLU A 120 -4.43 -3.15 24.10
N THR A 121 -5.01 -4.16 23.45
CA THR A 121 -5.01 -5.56 23.94
C THR A 121 -3.88 -6.41 23.36
N ALA A 122 -3.17 -5.88 22.37
CA ALA A 122 -2.03 -6.55 21.75
C ALA A 122 -0.83 -6.62 22.70
N ASP A 123 -0.04 -7.68 22.58
CA ASP A 123 1.22 -7.84 23.28
C ASP A 123 2.28 -6.89 22.70
N GLN A 124 2.57 -5.80 23.41
CA GLN A 124 3.50 -4.75 22.98
C GLN A 124 4.97 -5.19 22.89
N SER A 125 5.30 -6.37 23.43
CA SER A 125 6.65 -6.93 23.31
C SER A 125 6.92 -7.59 21.95
N ARG A 126 5.83 -7.94 21.23
CA ARG A 126 5.83 -8.66 19.95
C ARG A 126 5.58 -7.70 18.80
N PRO A 127 6.00 -8.05 17.57
CA PRO A 127 5.67 -7.25 16.39
C PRO A 127 4.16 -7.16 16.16
N ILE A 128 3.71 -5.94 15.83
CA ILE A 128 2.31 -5.61 15.57
C ILE A 128 2.22 -4.98 14.19
N VAL A 129 1.34 -5.52 13.37
CA VAL A 129 0.94 -4.94 12.09
C VAL A 129 -0.48 -4.43 12.21
N CYS A 130 -0.67 -3.13 12.00
CA CYS A 130 -1.98 -2.51 11.93
C CYS A 130 -2.33 -2.23 10.47
N PHE A 131 -3.50 -2.69 10.04
CA PHE A 131 -3.99 -2.49 8.68
C PHE A 131 -5.29 -1.72 8.69
N GLY A 132 -5.37 -0.68 7.88
CA GLY A 132 -6.60 0.09 7.71
C GLY A 132 -6.64 0.91 6.43
N SER A 133 -7.84 1.43 6.14
CA SER A 133 -7.98 2.41 5.08
C SER A 133 -7.58 3.79 5.57
N PHE A 134 -7.22 4.67 4.65
CA PHE A 134 -7.03 6.09 4.95
C PHE A 134 -8.25 6.71 5.63
N GLN A 135 -9.45 6.37 5.16
CA GLN A 135 -10.70 6.84 5.76
C GLN A 135 -10.90 6.35 7.20
N ASP A 136 -10.42 5.14 7.51
CA ASP A 136 -10.55 4.58 8.85
C ASP A 136 -9.63 5.28 9.85
N TYR A 137 -8.38 5.52 9.49
CA TYR A 137 -7.37 6.02 10.42
C TYR A 137 -7.15 7.53 10.35
N LEU A 138 -7.35 8.15 9.18
CA LEU A 138 -7.13 9.58 8.97
C LEU A 138 -8.43 10.37 8.78
N GLY A 139 -9.58 9.68 8.69
CA GLY A 139 -10.86 10.33 8.48
C GLY A 139 -11.26 11.19 9.67
N VAL A 140 -11.71 12.41 9.37
CA VAL A 140 -12.22 13.39 10.34
C VAL A 140 -13.68 13.06 10.71
N ASP A 141 -14.08 13.35 11.93
CA ASP A 141 -15.48 13.31 12.33
C ASP A 141 -16.17 14.59 11.84
N LYS A 142 -17.19 14.42 10.99
CA LYS A 142 -17.92 15.53 10.35
C LYS A 142 -18.60 16.47 11.35
N THR A 143 -18.81 16.01 12.59
CA THR A 143 -19.52 16.80 13.62
C THR A 143 -18.56 17.67 14.44
N THR A 144 -17.32 17.21 14.59
CA THR A 144 -16.34 17.85 15.48
C THR A 144 -15.16 18.45 14.76
N GLY A 145 -14.98 18.14 13.45
CA GLY A 145 -13.80 18.55 12.69
C GLY A 145 -12.49 17.94 13.19
N THR A 146 -12.54 16.95 14.10
CA THR A 146 -11.37 16.30 14.69
C THR A 146 -11.25 14.86 14.20
N ILE A 147 -10.06 14.28 14.30
CA ILE A 147 -9.85 12.86 14.04
C ILE A 147 -10.80 12.05 14.90
N LYS A 148 -11.45 11.03 14.31
CA LYS A 148 -12.38 10.16 15.03
C LYS A 148 -11.71 9.60 16.29
N GLY A 149 -12.23 9.92 17.47
CA GLY A 149 -11.60 9.63 18.76
C GLY A 149 -11.19 8.17 18.97
N ARG A 150 -11.89 7.21 18.33
CA ARG A 150 -11.52 5.78 18.34
C ARG A 150 -10.17 5.47 17.67
N ASN A 151 -9.63 6.39 16.87
CA ASN A 151 -8.42 6.20 16.07
C ASN A 151 -7.28 7.14 16.50
N GLU A 152 -7.47 7.94 17.55
CA GLU A 152 -6.44 8.85 18.06
C GLU A 152 -5.13 8.14 18.41
N TRP A 153 -5.22 6.89 18.86
CA TRP A 153 -4.06 6.07 19.19
C TRP A 153 -3.08 5.89 18.02
N VAL A 154 -3.57 5.86 16.77
CA VAL A 154 -2.70 5.73 15.57
C VAL A 154 -1.74 6.91 15.46
N HIS A 155 -2.18 8.09 15.89
CA HIS A 155 -1.43 9.34 15.81
C HIS A 155 -0.48 9.55 17.00
N THR A 156 -0.67 8.78 18.07
CA THR A 156 0.19 8.85 19.28
C THR A 156 1.38 7.89 19.23
N ILE A 157 1.35 6.95 18.28
CA ILE A 157 2.40 5.94 18.11
C ILE A 157 3.49 6.47 17.19
N ASN A 158 4.74 6.24 17.56
CA ASN A 158 5.86 6.35 16.64
C ASN A 158 6.01 4.99 15.91
N TRP A 159 5.59 4.95 14.65
CA TRP A 159 5.67 3.76 13.82
C TRP A 159 7.10 3.54 13.33
N ASP A 160 7.55 2.29 13.33
CA ASP A 160 8.84 1.94 12.72
C ASP A 160 8.78 2.01 11.19
N LEU A 161 7.62 1.63 10.62
CA LEU A 161 7.37 1.62 9.19
C LEU A 161 5.90 1.94 8.90
N VAL A 162 5.66 2.88 7.99
CA VAL A 162 4.36 3.11 7.37
C VAL A 162 4.42 2.63 5.92
N ILE A 163 3.49 1.77 5.53
CA ILE A 163 3.38 1.20 4.20
C ILE A 163 2.13 1.76 3.53
N PHE A 164 2.30 2.39 2.38
CA PHE A 164 1.21 2.81 1.51
C PHE A 164 0.98 1.76 0.42
N ASP A 165 -0.06 0.96 0.59
CA ASP A 165 -0.40 -0.08 -0.40
C ASP A 165 -1.34 0.47 -1.48
N GLU A 166 -1.15 -0.02 -2.71
CA GLU A 166 -1.85 0.47 -3.91
C GLU A 166 -1.63 1.98 -4.12
N TYR A 167 -0.37 2.43 -3.94
CA TYR A 167 0.00 3.80 -4.18
C TYR A 167 -0.11 4.15 -5.66
N HIS A 168 -1.10 4.94 -5.99
CA HIS A 168 -1.31 5.50 -7.33
C HIS A 168 -1.05 7.00 -7.25
N PHE A 169 0.10 7.42 -7.75
CA PHE A 169 0.46 8.83 -7.81
C PHE A 169 -0.66 9.69 -8.46
N GLY A 170 -0.99 10.81 -7.88
CA GLY A 170 -2.09 11.67 -8.32
C GLY A 170 -3.43 11.31 -7.66
N ALA A 171 -3.91 10.07 -7.80
CA ALA A 171 -5.12 9.63 -7.11
C ALA A 171 -4.96 9.63 -5.58
N TRP A 172 -3.75 9.37 -5.10
CA TRP A 172 -3.42 9.44 -3.68
C TRP A 172 -3.53 10.87 -3.16
N LYS A 173 -2.90 11.83 -3.86
CA LYS A 173 -2.95 13.27 -3.50
C LYS A 173 -4.38 13.81 -3.55
N GLU A 174 -5.15 13.48 -4.60
CA GLU A 174 -6.57 13.86 -4.71
C GLU A 174 -7.43 13.25 -3.60
N ASN A 175 -7.24 11.99 -3.29
CA ASN A 175 -8.03 11.34 -2.25
C ASN A 175 -7.63 11.81 -0.83
N ALA A 176 -6.35 12.04 -0.57
CA ALA A 176 -5.90 12.66 0.66
C ALA A 176 -6.48 14.07 0.80
N LYS A 177 -6.43 14.89 -0.26
CA LYS A 177 -7.04 16.21 -0.32
C LYS A 177 -8.53 16.14 0.02
N LYS A 178 -9.29 15.28 -0.62
CA LYS A 178 -10.74 15.09 -0.34
C LYS A 178 -11.03 14.66 1.10
N LEU A 179 -10.15 13.90 1.75
CA LEU A 179 -10.32 13.51 3.15
C LEU A 179 -10.16 14.68 4.12
N PHE A 180 -9.34 15.66 3.76
CA PHE A 180 -9.07 16.84 4.58
C PHE A 180 -9.94 18.05 4.20
N GLU A 181 -10.45 18.11 2.96
CA GLU A 181 -11.26 19.24 2.43
C GLU A 181 -12.78 19.01 2.46
N GLN A 182 -13.28 17.88 2.93
CA GLN A 182 -14.74 17.60 2.97
C GLN A 182 -15.54 18.47 3.94
N ASP A 183 -14.98 19.55 4.48
CA ASP A 183 -15.67 20.46 5.39
C ASP A 183 -16.17 21.76 4.74
N ASP A 184 -15.93 22.02 3.43
CA ASP A 184 -16.30 23.28 2.78
C ASP A 184 -17.23 23.10 1.56
N GLU A 185 -18.31 22.31 1.67
CA GLU A 185 -19.29 22.17 0.58
C GLU A 185 -20.30 23.34 0.45
N ASP A 186 -20.15 24.43 1.18
CA ASP A 186 -21.11 25.55 1.12
C ASP A 186 -20.63 26.81 0.38
N ASP A 187 -19.46 26.84 -0.23
CA ASP A 187 -19.02 28.00 -1.04
C ASP A 187 -18.38 27.59 -2.38
N TYR A 188 -19.25 27.36 -3.36
CA TYR A 188 -18.85 27.26 -4.76
C TYR A 188 -18.55 28.68 -5.31
N ASP A 189 -17.35 29.19 -5.09
CA ASP A 189 -16.86 30.35 -5.82
C ASP A 189 -15.74 29.90 -6.77
N SER A 190 -16.07 29.93 -8.07
CA SER A 190 -15.27 29.43 -9.18
C SER A 190 -13.97 30.21 -9.46
N GLU A 191 -13.69 31.27 -8.70
CA GLU A 191 -12.48 32.09 -8.86
C GLU A 191 -11.25 31.56 -8.11
N ASN A 192 -11.40 30.56 -7.24
CA ASN A 192 -10.30 30.00 -6.48
C ASN A 192 -9.61 28.79 -7.13
N MET A 193 -10.05 28.33 -8.32
CA MET A 193 -9.44 27.18 -8.98
C MET A 193 -7.98 27.38 -9.42
N GLU A 194 -7.54 28.60 -9.65
CA GLU A 194 -6.13 28.89 -9.99
C GLU A 194 -5.18 28.84 -8.78
N GLN A 195 -5.69 28.99 -7.57
CA GLN A 195 -4.89 28.86 -6.35
C GLN A 195 -4.66 27.41 -5.93
N TYR A 196 -5.51 26.47 -6.38
CA TYR A 196 -5.43 25.04 -6.08
C TYR A 196 -4.53 24.24 -7.02
N SER A 197 -4.00 24.83 -8.09
CA SER A 197 -2.95 24.23 -8.93
C SER A 197 -1.60 24.06 -8.22
N ARG A 198 -1.46 24.52 -6.97
CA ARG A 198 -0.36 24.18 -6.06
C ARG A 198 -0.56 22.83 -5.35
N ALA A 199 -1.11 21.85 -6.07
CA ALA A 199 -1.19 20.44 -5.62
C ALA A 199 0.20 19.79 -5.37
N ASP A 200 1.28 20.51 -5.58
CA ASP A 200 2.66 20.07 -5.34
C ASP A 200 3.07 20.02 -3.87
N ALA A 201 2.19 20.41 -2.94
CA ALA A 201 2.55 20.58 -1.53
C ALA A 201 2.02 19.50 -0.57
N TYR A 202 1.29 18.50 -1.03
CA TYR A 202 0.86 17.39 -0.16
C TYR A 202 1.93 16.28 -0.18
N ASP A 203 2.89 16.39 0.71
CA ASP A 203 3.86 15.34 1.01
C ASP A 203 3.47 14.59 2.31
N GLU A 204 4.29 13.64 2.72
CA GLU A 204 4.07 12.83 3.92
C GLU A 204 4.01 13.65 5.21
N THR A 205 4.54 14.87 5.21
CA THR A 205 4.57 15.76 6.40
C THR A 205 3.19 16.25 6.81
N TRP A 206 2.20 16.18 5.91
CA TRP A 206 0.81 16.55 6.20
C TRP A 206 0.03 15.44 6.90
N LEU A 207 0.54 14.21 6.87
CA LEU A 207 -0.12 13.12 7.57
C LEU A 207 0.17 13.24 9.07
N PRO A 208 -0.85 13.28 9.93
CA PRO A 208 -0.67 13.34 11.37
C PRO A 208 -0.21 11.99 11.93
N ILE A 209 0.80 11.36 11.29
CA ILE A 209 1.37 10.07 11.65
C ILE A 209 2.87 10.25 11.83
N THR A 210 3.39 9.80 12.96
CA THR A 210 4.83 9.79 13.21
C THR A 210 5.41 8.43 12.84
N THR A 211 6.42 8.42 11.96
CA THR A 211 7.13 7.20 11.58
C THR A 211 8.60 7.47 11.30
N ASN A 212 9.39 6.40 11.34
CA ASN A 212 10.81 6.46 11.01
C ASN A 212 11.07 6.13 9.52
N HIS A 213 10.16 5.41 8.84
CA HIS A 213 10.36 4.97 7.46
C HIS A 213 9.03 4.90 6.71
N TYR A 214 9.07 5.25 5.41
CA TYR A 214 7.93 5.10 4.51
C TYR A 214 8.24 4.12 3.38
N LEU A 215 7.34 3.18 3.14
CA LEU A 215 7.39 2.26 2.00
C LEU A 215 6.13 2.40 1.14
N TYR A 216 6.33 2.72 -0.13
CA TYR A 216 5.26 2.87 -1.11
C TYR A 216 5.21 1.64 -2.01
N LEU A 217 4.03 1.02 -2.14
CA LEU A 217 3.82 -0.14 -3.00
C LEU A 217 2.90 0.23 -4.16
N SER A 218 3.37 0.10 -5.39
CA SER A 218 2.60 0.40 -6.59
C SER A 218 2.65 -0.76 -7.59
N GLY A 219 1.54 -0.97 -8.30
CA GLY A 219 1.47 -1.89 -9.44
C GLY A 219 1.51 -1.19 -10.80
N THR A 220 1.41 0.16 -10.83
CA THR A 220 1.35 0.98 -12.03
C THR A 220 2.38 2.10 -12.01
N PRO A 221 3.51 1.90 -12.67
CA PRO A 221 4.73 2.66 -12.50
C PRO A 221 4.79 4.08 -13.06
N PHE A 222 3.99 4.35 -14.10
CA PHE A 222 4.34 5.42 -15.04
C PHE A 222 4.25 6.85 -14.51
N ARG A 223 3.42 7.12 -13.51
CA ARG A 223 3.22 8.48 -13.01
C ARG A 223 4.16 8.89 -11.87
N ALA A 224 4.53 7.96 -11.00
CA ALA A 224 5.42 8.25 -9.88
C ALA A 224 6.86 8.58 -10.32
N LEU A 225 7.31 8.00 -11.43
CA LEU A 225 8.64 8.25 -12.00
C LEU A 225 8.78 9.64 -12.64
N ASN A 226 7.69 10.16 -13.18
CA ASN A 226 7.69 11.46 -13.88
C ASN A 226 7.42 12.66 -12.96
N SER A 227 7.05 12.42 -11.71
CA SER A 227 6.65 13.48 -10.78
C SER A 227 7.82 14.14 -10.04
N GLY A 228 9.01 13.54 -10.05
CA GLY A 228 10.14 14.00 -9.26
C GLY A 228 10.01 13.76 -7.74
N GLU A 229 8.97 13.05 -7.29
CA GLU A 229 8.72 12.75 -5.88
C GLU A 229 9.73 11.76 -5.29
N PHE A 230 10.25 10.86 -6.13
CA PHE A 230 11.26 9.88 -5.77
C PHE A 230 12.48 10.02 -6.67
N ILE A 231 13.66 10.00 -6.09
CA ILE A 231 14.92 9.88 -6.84
C ILE A 231 15.20 8.41 -7.18
N GLU A 232 16.09 8.14 -8.14
CA GLU A 232 16.36 6.80 -8.65
C GLU A 232 16.79 5.81 -7.54
N GLU A 233 17.57 6.29 -6.58
CA GLU A 233 18.06 5.50 -5.45
C GLU A 233 16.94 5.06 -4.48
N GLN A 234 15.79 5.72 -4.54
CA GLN A 234 14.60 5.44 -3.74
C GLN A 234 13.59 4.52 -4.43
N ILE A 235 13.94 3.97 -5.60
CA ILE A 235 13.00 3.22 -6.41
C ILE A 235 13.53 1.82 -6.72
N TYR A 236 12.67 0.83 -6.55
CA TYR A 236 12.88 -0.50 -7.10
C TYR A 236 11.81 -0.80 -8.14
N ASN A 237 12.24 -1.14 -9.35
CA ASN A 237 11.36 -1.44 -10.47
C ASN A 237 11.41 -2.93 -10.81
N TRP A 238 10.22 -3.56 -10.96
CA TRP A 238 10.09 -4.91 -11.49
C TRP A 238 8.86 -5.02 -12.39
N THR A 239 9.11 -5.16 -13.68
CA THR A 239 8.09 -5.18 -14.72
C THR A 239 7.71 -6.61 -15.14
N TYR A 240 6.68 -6.73 -15.97
CA TYR A 240 6.33 -8.00 -16.62
C TYR A 240 7.44 -8.51 -17.54
N SER A 241 8.15 -7.61 -18.21
CA SER A 241 9.28 -7.99 -19.09
C SER A 241 10.45 -8.54 -18.28
N ASP A 242 10.71 -8.00 -17.09
CA ASP A 242 11.75 -8.49 -16.19
C ASP A 242 11.41 -9.90 -15.70
N GLU A 243 10.16 -10.13 -15.31
CA GLU A 243 9.70 -11.45 -14.89
C GLU A 243 9.78 -12.49 -16.01
N GLN A 244 9.36 -12.14 -17.24
CA GLN A 244 9.46 -13.06 -18.37
C GLN A 244 10.92 -13.40 -18.68
N ARG A 245 11.81 -12.41 -18.67
CA ARG A 245 13.26 -12.64 -18.84
C ARG A 245 13.83 -13.53 -17.75
N ALA A 246 13.45 -13.30 -16.49
CA ALA A 246 13.90 -14.12 -15.37
C ALA A 246 13.38 -15.56 -15.48
N LYS A 247 12.12 -15.73 -15.92
CA LYS A 247 11.50 -17.05 -16.15
C LYS A 247 12.18 -17.84 -17.27
N GLU A 248 12.49 -17.18 -18.39
CA GLU A 248 13.10 -17.78 -19.57
C GLU A 248 14.59 -18.11 -19.35
N ASN A 249 15.30 -17.26 -18.61
CA ASN A 249 16.73 -17.42 -18.35
C ASN A 249 17.06 -18.25 -17.10
N TRP A 250 16.05 -18.80 -16.41
CA TRP A 250 16.28 -19.58 -15.20
C TRP A 250 17.08 -20.87 -15.50
N GLN A 251 18.18 -21.05 -14.78
CA GLN A 251 19.07 -22.20 -14.95
C GLN A 251 18.96 -23.23 -13.80
N GLY A 252 18.20 -22.93 -12.75
CA GLY A 252 18.03 -23.83 -11.61
C GLY A 252 17.03 -24.95 -11.85
N GLU A 253 17.11 -26.01 -11.07
CA GLU A 253 16.21 -27.18 -11.17
C GLU A 253 14.73 -26.80 -10.93
N HIS A 254 14.48 -25.91 -9.96
CA HIS A 254 13.13 -25.42 -9.64
C HIS A 254 13.00 -23.97 -10.02
N ASN A 255 12.25 -23.70 -11.09
CA ASN A 255 12.00 -22.33 -11.53
C ASN A 255 10.92 -21.68 -10.66
N PRO A 256 11.26 -20.67 -9.82
CA PRO A 256 10.30 -20.01 -8.94
C PRO A 256 9.24 -19.18 -9.67
N TYR A 257 9.43 -18.97 -10.97
CA TYR A 257 8.49 -18.25 -11.84
C TYR A 257 7.56 -19.19 -12.61
N ALA A 258 7.74 -20.50 -12.51
CA ALA A 258 7.00 -21.47 -13.32
C ALA A 258 5.48 -21.34 -13.18
N ALA A 259 4.99 -21.14 -11.95
CA ALA A 259 3.57 -20.97 -11.63
C ALA A 259 2.99 -19.60 -12.00
N LEU A 260 3.83 -18.61 -12.34
CA LEU A 260 3.36 -17.28 -12.70
C LEU A 260 2.82 -17.27 -14.15
N PRO A 261 1.64 -16.67 -14.38
CA PRO A 261 1.04 -16.68 -15.72
C PRO A 261 1.86 -15.85 -16.71
N ARG A 262 1.88 -16.31 -17.95
CA ARG A 262 2.38 -15.50 -19.05
C ARG A 262 1.36 -14.41 -19.38
N MET A 263 1.80 -13.16 -19.46
CA MET A 263 0.97 -12.09 -20.02
C MET A 263 1.11 -12.11 -21.55
N VAL A 264 0.00 -12.23 -22.24
CA VAL A 264 -0.08 -12.05 -23.68
C VAL A 264 -0.81 -10.74 -23.95
N MET A 265 -0.11 -9.76 -24.47
CA MET A 265 -0.70 -8.49 -24.89
C MET A 265 -1.03 -8.60 -26.38
N MET A 266 -2.31 -8.55 -26.69
CA MET A 266 -2.78 -8.49 -28.08
C MET A 266 -3.22 -7.06 -28.39
N THR A 267 -2.63 -6.44 -29.39
CA THR A 267 -3.05 -5.13 -29.89
C THR A 267 -3.98 -5.34 -31.08
N TYR A 268 -5.10 -4.67 -31.06
CA TYR A 268 -6.05 -4.65 -32.16
C TYR A 268 -6.06 -3.26 -32.81
N LYS A 269 -5.85 -3.23 -34.14
CA LYS A 269 -5.96 -1.97 -34.88
C LYS A 269 -7.43 -1.59 -35.01
N ILE A 270 -7.83 -0.56 -34.32
CA ILE A 270 -9.20 -0.04 -34.38
C ILE A 270 -9.47 0.48 -35.82
N PRO A 271 -10.59 0.11 -36.47
CA PRO A 271 -10.96 0.64 -37.77
C PRO A 271 -11.01 2.17 -37.82
N GLU A 272 -10.60 2.77 -38.92
CA GLU A 272 -10.52 4.24 -39.07
C GLU A 272 -11.84 4.95 -38.78
N SER A 273 -12.98 4.33 -39.14
CA SER A 273 -14.32 4.86 -38.86
C SER A 273 -14.57 5.02 -37.34
N ILE A 274 -14.08 4.08 -36.52
CA ILE A 274 -14.24 4.12 -35.07
C ILE A 274 -13.23 5.13 -34.47
N GLN A 275 -12.02 5.21 -35.04
CA GLN A 275 -11.04 6.22 -34.63
C GLN A 275 -11.54 7.65 -34.86
N GLN A 276 -12.25 7.90 -35.98
CA GLN A 276 -12.82 9.20 -36.26
C GLN A 276 -13.93 9.60 -35.27
N ILE A 277 -14.74 8.63 -34.82
CA ILE A 277 -15.77 8.89 -33.80
C ILE A 277 -15.13 9.19 -32.45
N ALA A 278 -14.12 8.43 -32.07
CA ALA A 278 -13.43 8.59 -30.78
C ALA A 278 -12.55 9.85 -30.71
N LYS A 279 -12.16 10.43 -31.86
CA LYS A 279 -11.45 11.69 -31.98
C LYS A 279 -12.35 12.94 -31.92
N GLN A 280 -13.64 12.80 -31.76
CA GLN A 280 -14.57 13.92 -31.59
C GLN A 280 -14.55 14.50 -30.16
N GLY A 281 -13.67 14.04 -29.29
CA GLY A 281 -13.41 14.63 -28.00
C GLY A 281 -12.62 15.95 -28.08
N GLU A 282 -12.54 16.66 -26.98
CA GLU A 282 -12.06 18.05 -26.86
C GLU A 282 -10.56 18.25 -27.25
N TYR A 283 -9.77 17.17 -27.38
CA TYR A 283 -8.31 17.24 -27.55
C TYR A 283 -7.73 16.45 -28.73
N ASP A 284 -8.52 16.08 -29.72
CA ASP A 284 -8.05 15.27 -30.88
C ASP A 284 -7.37 13.93 -30.49
N GLU A 285 -7.52 13.52 -29.21
CA GLU A 285 -7.08 12.25 -28.67
C GLU A 285 -8.21 11.23 -28.58
N PHE A 286 -7.86 9.93 -28.45
CA PHE A 286 -8.84 8.86 -28.31
C PHE A 286 -9.54 8.93 -26.93
N ASP A 287 -10.77 9.43 -26.90
CA ASP A 287 -11.57 9.53 -25.68
C ASP A 287 -12.39 8.27 -25.45
N LEU A 288 -12.07 7.52 -24.40
CA LEU A 288 -12.78 6.32 -24.00
C LEU A 288 -14.24 6.59 -23.57
N ASN A 289 -14.54 7.76 -23.00
CA ASN A 289 -15.90 8.11 -22.60
C ASN A 289 -16.76 8.36 -23.82
N VAL A 290 -16.24 9.04 -24.84
CA VAL A 290 -16.92 9.23 -26.14
C VAL A 290 -17.10 7.89 -26.84
N PHE A 291 -16.09 7.03 -26.81
CA PHE A 291 -16.15 5.69 -27.42
C PHE A 291 -17.21 4.78 -26.77
N PHE A 292 -17.33 4.82 -25.44
CA PHE A 292 -18.31 4.02 -24.70
C PHE A 292 -19.65 4.75 -24.46
N SER A 293 -19.79 6.00 -24.85
CA SER A 293 -21.08 6.70 -24.77
C SER A 293 -22.08 6.08 -25.74
N ALA A 294 -22.97 5.24 -25.22
CA ALA A 294 -24.11 4.74 -25.95
C ALA A 294 -25.09 5.91 -26.12
N ASN A 295 -25.12 6.52 -27.29
CA ASN A 295 -26.22 7.37 -27.67
C ASN A 295 -27.47 6.49 -27.80
N GLY A 296 -28.29 6.46 -26.76
CA GLY A 296 -29.55 5.73 -26.73
C GLY A 296 -30.55 6.29 -27.72
N LYS A 297 -30.35 5.95 -28.98
CA LYS A 297 -31.35 5.97 -30.06
C LYS A 297 -31.06 4.76 -30.93
N GLY A 298 -31.58 3.65 -30.50
CA GLY A 298 -31.80 2.47 -31.30
C GLY A 298 -33.23 2.11 -31.23
#